data_772af8087814d268925b8f9b61086504
#
_entry.id   772af8087814d268925b8f9b61086504
#
_cell.length_a   1.000
_cell.length_b   1.000
_cell.length_c   1.000
_cell.angle_alpha   90.00
_cell.angle_beta   90.00
_cell.angle_gamma   90.00
#
_symmetry.space_group_name_H-M   'P 1'
#
loop_
_entity.id
_entity.type
_entity.pdbx_description
1 polymer ?
#
loop_
_entity_poly.entity_id
_entity_poly.type
_entity_poly.pdbx_seq_one_letter_code
_entity_poly.pdbx_strand_id
1 'polypeptide(L)'
;TKVVADDGVTVLLDNEQESSIAMKDSTAWYINYMLRNAMINGTGTYARFDGMTMAGKTGTTSSRKDLYFAGYTPYYTAAVWSGYDQPERMSSSLQQQSAVIWNKVMSAIHQGLENASFPEPAAGLVQKTVCLDSGLLPTDACRHDARVGEDARLTTLTFVRGDEPTEFCDVHVDRTVCLDSPLLNASGE
;
A
#
# COMPACT_ATOMS: atom_id res chain seq x y z
N THR A 1 -5.15 -30.98 -5.18
CA THR A 1 -6.05 -31.29 -6.33
C THR A 1 -6.09 -32.79 -6.52
N LYS A 2 -7.29 -33.34 -6.49
CA LYS A 2 -7.51 -34.78 -6.61
C LYS A 2 -8.15 -35.09 -7.98
N VAL A 3 -7.58 -36.04 -8.70
CA VAL A 3 -8.16 -36.59 -9.96
C VAL A 3 -8.54 -38.04 -9.71
N VAL A 4 -9.77 -38.36 -10.04
CA VAL A 4 -10.30 -39.71 -9.93
C VAL A 4 -10.65 -40.27 -11.32
N ALA A 5 -10.56 -41.56 -11.47
CA ALA A 5 -10.98 -42.26 -12.69
C ALA A 5 -12.52 -42.25 -12.87
N ASP A 6 -13.02 -42.76 -13.99
CA ASP A 6 -14.44 -42.85 -14.32
C ASP A 6 -15.27 -43.63 -13.29
N ASP A 7 -14.64 -44.53 -12.55
CA ASP A 7 -15.30 -45.31 -11.49
C ASP A 7 -15.63 -44.46 -10.24
N GLY A 8 -15.14 -43.18 -10.19
CA GLY A 8 -15.38 -42.27 -9.10
C GLY A 8 -14.67 -42.63 -7.78
N VAL A 9 -13.88 -43.71 -7.78
CA VAL A 9 -13.21 -44.26 -6.57
C VAL A 9 -11.69 -44.30 -6.74
N THR A 10 -11.22 -44.75 -7.90
CA THR A 10 -9.79 -44.90 -8.16
C THR A 10 -9.12 -43.50 -8.25
N VAL A 11 -8.21 -43.23 -7.34
CA VAL A 11 -7.46 -41.94 -7.32
C VAL A 11 -6.31 -42.08 -8.30
N LEU A 12 -6.33 -41.26 -9.37
CA LEU A 12 -5.26 -41.20 -10.38
C LEU A 12 -4.15 -40.20 -9.95
N LEU A 13 -4.54 -39.12 -9.27
CA LEU A 13 -3.62 -38.09 -8.76
C LEU A 13 -4.21 -37.53 -7.48
N ASP A 14 -3.39 -37.47 -6.45
CA ASP A 14 -3.70 -36.75 -5.21
C ASP A 14 -2.50 -35.83 -4.89
N ASN A 15 -2.63 -34.56 -5.30
CA ASN A 15 -1.63 -33.56 -4.98
C ASN A 15 -1.90 -33.04 -3.58
N GLU A 16 -1.07 -33.39 -2.64
CA GLU A 16 -0.99 -32.71 -1.36
C GLU A 16 -0.59 -31.25 -1.59
N GLN A 17 -1.24 -30.35 -0.87
CA GLN A 17 -0.93 -28.94 -0.97
C GLN A 17 0.37 -28.67 -0.18
N GLU A 18 1.45 -28.53 -0.90
CA GLU A 18 2.71 -28.04 -0.31
C GLU A 18 2.64 -26.54 -0.11
N SER A 19 3.01 -26.08 1.06
CA SER A 19 3.13 -24.66 1.37
C SER A 19 4.57 -24.33 1.78
N SER A 20 5.07 -23.19 1.31
CA SER A 20 6.37 -22.66 1.70
C SER A 20 6.24 -21.20 2.13
N ILE A 21 7.10 -20.78 3.05
CA ILE A 21 7.15 -19.37 3.47
C ILE A 21 7.79 -18.56 2.35
N ALA A 22 7.01 -17.70 1.70
CA ALA A 22 7.46 -16.86 0.59
C ALA A 22 8.19 -15.58 1.07
N MET A 23 7.81 -15.04 2.24
CA MET A 23 8.37 -13.81 2.80
C MET A 23 8.20 -13.77 4.31
N LYS A 24 8.93 -12.86 4.98
CA LYS A 24 8.81 -12.64 6.43
C LYS A 24 7.44 -12.01 6.76
N ASP A 25 6.93 -12.28 7.97
CA ASP A 25 5.67 -11.71 8.47
C ASP A 25 5.68 -10.18 8.47
N SER A 26 6.82 -9.58 8.88
CA SER A 26 6.98 -8.12 8.85
C SER A 26 6.87 -7.57 7.42
N THR A 27 7.49 -8.22 6.43
CA THR A 27 7.41 -7.81 5.03
C THR A 27 5.96 -7.89 4.51
N ALA A 28 5.26 -8.99 4.80
CA ALA A 28 3.86 -9.16 4.42
C ALA A 28 2.97 -8.10 5.07
N TRP A 29 3.23 -7.78 6.33
CA TRP A 29 2.48 -6.74 7.05
C TRP A 29 2.71 -5.36 6.44
N TYR A 30 3.96 -4.95 6.11
CA TYR A 30 4.24 -3.67 5.48
C TYR A 30 3.58 -3.56 4.09
N ILE A 31 3.60 -4.62 3.30
CA ILE A 31 2.90 -4.65 2.01
C ILE A 31 1.40 -4.43 2.22
N ASN A 32 0.78 -5.16 3.15
CA ASN A 32 -0.63 -4.96 3.51
C ASN A 32 -0.91 -3.53 3.97
N TYR A 33 -0.07 -2.97 4.83
CA TYR A 33 -0.20 -1.61 5.34
C TYR A 33 -0.18 -0.56 4.22
N MET A 34 0.78 -0.67 3.28
CA MET A 34 0.88 0.23 2.13
C MET A 34 -0.29 0.06 1.16
N LEU A 35 -0.70 -1.17 0.86
CA LEU A 35 -1.82 -1.44 -0.05
C LEU A 35 -3.17 -1.04 0.54
N ARG A 36 -3.36 -1.16 1.86
CA ARG A 36 -4.53 -0.60 2.57
C ARG A 36 -4.56 0.92 2.47
N ASN A 37 -3.42 1.58 2.67
CA ASN A 37 -3.34 3.03 2.51
C ASN A 37 -3.66 3.47 1.07
N ALA A 38 -3.23 2.72 0.06
CA ALA A 38 -3.61 2.97 -1.33
C ALA A 38 -5.13 2.86 -1.58
N MET A 39 -5.82 2.01 -0.81
CA MET A 39 -7.29 1.90 -0.84
C MET A 39 -7.98 3.07 -0.12
N ILE A 40 -7.38 3.63 0.92
CA ILE A 40 -8.00 4.68 1.75
C ILE A 40 -7.72 6.06 1.16
N ASN A 41 -6.47 6.36 0.83
CA ASN A 41 -6.00 7.70 0.46
C ASN A 41 -5.45 7.78 -0.97
N GLY A 42 -5.40 6.67 -1.70
CA GLY A 42 -4.75 6.59 -2.99
C GLY A 42 -5.68 6.19 -4.14
N THR A 43 -5.09 5.61 -5.18
CA THR A 43 -5.76 5.26 -6.44
C THR A 43 -6.77 4.12 -6.32
N GLY A 44 -6.80 3.40 -5.20
CA GLY A 44 -7.71 2.28 -4.95
C GLY A 44 -9.06 2.67 -4.35
N THR A 45 -9.32 3.94 -4.10
CA THR A 45 -10.56 4.42 -3.44
C THR A 45 -11.84 3.98 -4.14
N TYR A 46 -11.84 3.86 -5.45
CA TYR A 46 -13.00 3.40 -6.24
C TYR A 46 -13.33 1.90 -6.07
N ALA A 47 -12.38 1.12 -5.55
CA ALA A 47 -12.61 -0.29 -5.26
C ALA A 47 -13.18 -0.54 -3.85
N ARG A 48 -13.25 0.48 -2.99
CA ARG A 48 -13.71 0.32 -1.61
C ARG A 48 -15.21 0.05 -1.53
N PHE A 49 -15.57 -0.83 -0.59
CA PHE A 49 -16.93 -1.03 -0.10
C PHE A 49 -16.91 -1.10 1.43
N ASP A 50 -18.05 -0.86 2.06
CA ASP A 50 -18.14 -0.78 3.50
C ASP A 50 -18.14 -2.16 4.17
N GLY A 51 -17.73 -2.18 5.44
CA GLY A 51 -17.84 -3.37 6.30
C GLY A 51 -16.76 -4.43 6.07
N MET A 52 -15.68 -4.14 5.29
CA MET A 52 -14.63 -5.12 5.05
C MET A 52 -13.23 -4.48 5.00
N THR A 53 -12.27 -5.14 5.65
CA THR A 53 -10.84 -4.80 5.50
C THR A 53 -10.34 -5.28 4.15
N MET A 54 -9.70 -4.39 3.40
CA MET A 54 -9.22 -4.70 2.06
C MET A 54 -7.91 -4.00 1.73
N ALA A 55 -7.16 -4.60 0.83
CA ALA A 55 -5.91 -4.09 0.29
C ALA A 55 -5.90 -4.27 -1.22
N GLY A 56 -5.27 -3.36 -1.96
CA GLY A 56 -5.23 -3.47 -3.41
C GLY A 56 -4.52 -2.32 -4.09
N LYS A 57 -4.28 -2.50 -5.39
CA LYS A 57 -3.56 -1.54 -6.22
C LYS A 57 -4.09 -1.53 -7.65
N THR A 58 -4.20 -0.33 -8.19
CA THR A 58 -4.43 -0.11 -9.62
C THR A 58 -3.17 -0.37 -10.43
N GLY A 59 -3.33 -0.85 -11.66
CA GLY A 59 -2.29 -0.88 -12.69
C GLY A 59 -2.78 -0.17 -13.95
N THR A 60 -1.88 0.57 -14.58
CA THR A 60 -2.18 1.27 -15.83
C THR A 60 -0.94 1.22 -16.71
N THR A 61 -1.04 0.74 -17.95
CA THR A 61 0.05 0.79 -18.91
C THR A 61 0.36 2.22 -19.36
N SER A 62 1.60 2.49 -19.78
CA SER A 62 2.09 3.84 -20.12
C SER A 62 1.20 4.58 -21.13
N SER A 63 0.59 3.88 -22.06
CA SER A 63 -0.31 4.44 -23.06
C SER A 63 -1.80 4.32 -22.69
N ARG A 64 -2.12 3.89 -21.46
CA ARG A 64 -3.49 3.61 -21.00
C ARG A 64 -4.24 2.65 -21.94
N LYS A 65 -3.57 1.61 -22.41
CA LYS A 65 -4.19 0.56 -23.21
C LYS A 65 -4.83 -0.52 -22.36
N ASP A 66 -4.24 -0.73 -21.15
CA ASP A 66 -4.69 -1.71 -20.19
C ASP A 66 -4.87 -1.05 -18.83
N LEU A 67 -5.96 -1.38 -18.18
CA LEU A 67 -6.28 -0.98 -16.82
C LEU A 67 -6.44 -2.24 -15.98
N TYR A 68 -5.76 -2.27 -14.86
CA TYR A 68 -5.82 -3.37 -13.90
C TYR A 68 -6.27 -2.87 -12.54
N PHE A 69 -6.92 -3.74 -11.82
CA PHE A 69 -7.03 -3.65 -10.38
C PHE A 69 -6.83 -5.03 -9.79
N ALA A 70 -5.86 -5.17 -8.89
CA ALA A 70 -5.66 -6.38 -8.10
C ALA A 70 -5.84 -6.03 -6.63
N GLY A 71 -6.68 -6.79 -5.93
CA GLY A 71 -6.97 -6.54 -4.53
C GLY A 71 -7.47 -7.80 -3.84
N TYR A 72 -7.48 -7.73 -2.52
CA TYR A 72 -7.88 -8.84 -1.67
C TYR A 72 -8.45 -8.37 -0.34
N THR A 73 -9.18 -9.25 0.28
CA THR A 73 -9.66 -9.19 1.66
C THR A 73 -9.07 -10.38 2.42
N PRO A 74 -9.29 -10.53 3.73
CA PRO A 74 -8.93 -11.77 4.42
C PRO A 74 -9.62 -13.04 3.89
N TYR A 75 -10.67 -12.90 3.07
CA TYR A 75 -11.46 -14.02 2.52
C TYR A 75 -11.11 -14.37 1.08
N TYR A 76 -10.98 -13.36 0.22
CA TYR A 76 -10.87 -13.56 -1.22
C TYR A 76 -9.85 -12.64 -1.86
N THR A 77 -9.23 -13.12 -2.92
CA THR A 77 -8.35 -12.36 -3.82
C THR A 77 -8.97 -12.32 -5.21
N ALA A 78 -8.98 -11.15 -5.83
CA ALA A 78 -9.45 -10.99 -7.19
C ALA A 78 -8.62 -9.96 -7.96
N ALA A 79 -8.48 -10.19 -9.26
CA ALA A 79 -7.89 -9.24 -10.19
C ALA A 79 -8.84 -8.99 -11.35
N VAL A 80 -8.92 -7.74 -11.78
CA VAL A 80 -9.72 -7.30 -12.92
C VAL A 80 -8.82 -6.62 -13.94
N TRP A 81 -8.93 -7.04 -15.17
CA TRP A 81 -8.35 -6.39 -16.33
C TRP A 81 -9.44 -5.76 -17.19
N SER A 82 -9.18 -4.60 -17.73
CA SER A 82 -10.02 -3.93 -18.72
C SER A 82 -9.14 -3.42 -19.84
N GLY A 83 -9.48 -3.74 -21.07
CA GLY A 83 -8.74 -3.38 -22.27
C GLY A 83 -9.50 -3.78 -23.53
N TYR A 84 -8.89 -3.56 -24.68
CA TYR A 84 -9.39 -3.99 -25.99
C TYR A 84 -8.53 -5.14 -26.53
N ASP A 85 -9.11 -6.07 -27.24
CA ASP A 85 -8.39 -7.20 -27.87
C ASP A 85 -7.30 -6.70 -28.85
N GLN A 86 -7.60 -5.64 -29.58
CA GLN A 86 -6.59 -4.86 -30.30
C GLN A 86 -6.18 -3.68 -29.41
N PRO A 87 -4.89 -3.61 -28.97
CA PRO A 87 -4.46 -2.65 -27.97
C PRO A 87 -4.66 -1.20 -28.42
N GLU A 88 -5.71 -0.56 -27.96
CA GLU A 88 -6.05 0.83 -28.19
C GLU A 88 -6.07 1.63 -26.90
N ARG A 89 -5.87 2.95 -27.00
CA ARG A 89 -5.90 3.82 -25.84
C ARG A 89 -7.32 3.95 -25.30
N MET A 90 -7.52 3.55 -24.05
CA MET A 90 -8.80 3.68 -23.36
C MET A 90 -9.11 5.14 -23.03
N SER A 91 -10.39 5.49 -23.06
CA SER A 91 -10.89 6.81 -22.65
C SER A 91 -10.51 7.12 -21.19
N SER A 92 -10.27 8.39 -20.89
CA SER A 92 -10.04 8.85 -19.52
C SER A 92 -11.23 8.60 -18.59
N SER A 93 -12.45 8.57 -19.12
CA SER A 93 -13.67 8.25 -18.35
C SER A 93 -13.68 6.81 -17.82
N LEU A 94 -12.90 5.92 -18.42
CA LEU A 94 -12.78 4.52 -18.00
C LEU A 94 -11.63 4.25 -17.02
N GLN A 95 -10.88 5.27 -16.61
CA GLN A 95 -9.65 5.14 -15.83
C GLN A 95 -9.81 4.31 -14.55
N GLN A 96 -10.99 4.32 -13.92
CA GLN A 96 -11.28 3.59 -12.69
C GLN A 96 -12.13 2.33 -12.91
N GLN A 97 -12.38 1.95 -14.16
CA GLN A 97 -13.33 0.88 -14.50
C GLN A 97 -12.99 -0.44 -13.82
N SER A 98 -11.71 -0.88 -13.85
CA SER A 98 -11.29 -2.14 -13.23
C SER A 98 -11.51 -2.13 -11.71
N ALA A 99 -11.26 -1.00 -11.05
CA ALA A 99 -11.51 -0.83 -9.61
C ALA A 99 -13.02 -0.86 -9.30
N VAL A 100 -13.85 -0.24 -10.12
CA VAL A 100 -15.31 -0.24 -9.96
C VAL A 100 -15.91 -1.64 -10.19
N ILE A 101 -15.42 -2.38 -11.20
CA ILE A 101 -15.85 -3.77 -11.43
C ILE A 101 -15.45 -4.65 -10.25
N TRP A 102 -14.22 -4.53 -9.77
CA TRP A 102 -13.73 -5.25 -8.60
C TRP A 102 -14.61 -4.97 -7.37
N ASN A 103 -14.94 -3.70 -7.10
CA ASN A 103 -15.85 -3.31 -6.03
C ASN A 103 -17.19 -4.04 -6.14
N LYS A 104 -17.84 -4.00 -7.30
CA LYS A 104 -19.17 -4.62 -7.52
C LYS A 104 -19.15 -6.13 -7.28
N VAL A 105 -18.12 -6.82 -7.76
CA VAL A 105 -17.98 -8.26 -7.58
C VAL A 105 -17.71 -8.59 -6.12
N MET A 106 -16.69 -7.95 -5.55
CA MET A 106 -16.27 -8.25 -4.18
C MET A 106 -17.31 -7.86 -3.14
N SER A 107 -17.98 -6.73 -3.27
CA SER A 107 -19.07 -6.36 -2.37
C SER A 107 -20.23 -7.37 -2.42
N ALA A 108 -20.54 -7.93 -3.58
CA ALA A 108 -21.59 -8.92 -3.72
C ALA A 108 -21.24 -10.26 -3.03
N ILE A 109 -20.01 -10.76 -3.24
CA ILE A 109 -19.61 -12.05 -2.64
C ILE A 109 -19.26 -11.96 -1.15
N HIS A 110 -19.15 -10.75 -0.60
CA HIS A 110 -18.91 -10.54 0.84
C HIS A 110 -20.22 -10.28 1.63
N GLN A 111 -21.37 -10.31 0.97
CA GLN A 111 -22.65 -10.14 1.68
C GLN A 111 -22.83 -11.24 2.74
N GLY A 112 -23.06 -10.82 3.98
CA GLY A 112 -23.23 -11.73 5.11
C GLY A 112 -21.91 -12.20 5.77
N LEU A 113 -20.73 -11.77 5.28
CA LEU A 113 -19.48 -12.03 5.94
C LEU A 113 -19.17 -10.92 6.96
N GLU A 114 -18.67 -11.32 8.12
CA GLU A 114 -18.18 -10.37 9.13
C GLU A 114 -16.81 -9.80 8.71
N ASN A 115 -16.51 -8.55 9.16
CA ASN A 115 -15.20 -7.98 8.90
C ASN A 115 -14.11 -8.78 9.62
N ALA A 116 -13.07 -9.14 8.88
CA ALA A 116 -11.85 -9.74 9.41
C ALA A 116 -10.65 -8.81 9.16
N SER A 117 -9.68 -8.83 10.07
CA SER A 117 -8.42 -8.09 9.92
C SER A 117 -7.34 -8.96 9.31
N PHE A 118 -6.40 -8.35 8.61
CA PHE A 118 -5.17 -9.03 8.22
C PHE A 118 -4.33 -9.36 9.46
N PRO A 119 -3.59 -10.48 9.48
CA PRO A 119 -2.73 -10.85 10.59
C PRO A 119 -1.70 -9.76 10.90
N GLU A 120 -1.45 -9.56 12.19
CA GLU A 120 -0.35 -8.72 12.67
C GLU A 120 0.91 -9.57 12.88
N PRO A 121 2.10 -8.97 12.73
CA PRO A 121 3.35 -9.69 12.97
C PRO A 121 3.50 -10.05 14.45
N ALA A 122 4.09 -11.23 14.72
CA ALA A 122 4.26 -11.76 16.09
C ALA A 122 5.09 -10.83 17.00
N ALA A 123 6.00 -10.02 16.44
CA ALA A 123 6.79 -9.03 17.17
C ALA A 123 5.95 -7.86 17.72
N GLY A 124 4.70 -7.70 17.23
CA GLY A 124 3.83 -6.58 17.56
C GLY A 124 4.21 -5.29 16.83
N LEU A 125 3.43 -4.24 17.10
CA LEU A 125 3.54 -2.95 16.42
C LEU A 125 3.98 -1.85 17.39
N VAL A 126 4.62 -0.82 16.85
CA VAL A 126 5.01 0.41 17.56
C VAL A 126 4.77 1.62 16.68
N GLN A 127 4.33 2.72 17.27
CA GLN A 127 4.18 4.00 16.57
C GLN A 127 5.39 4.89 16.85
N LYS A 128 5.91 5.53 15.81
CA LYS A 128 6.99 6.52 15.90
C LYS A 128 6.67 7.72 15.03
N THR A 129 6.95 8.90 15.57
CA THR A 129 6.97 10.13 14.76
C THR A 129 8.29 10.18 14.01
N VAL A 130 8.24 10.43 12.72
CA VAL A 130 9.40 10.48 11.81
C VAL A 130 9.36 11.73 10.95
N CYS A 131 10.51 12.10 10.44
CA CYS A 131 10.63 13.13 9.42
C CYS A 131 10.14 12.57 8.06
N LEU A 132 9.28 13.30 7.36
CA LEU A 132 8.72 12.90 6.06
C LEU A 132 9.77 12.74 4.97
N ASP A 133 10.85 13.53 5.03
CA ASP A 133 11.85 13.54 3.96
C ASP A 133 12.93 12.47 4.15
N SER A 134 13.30 12.12 5.40
CA SER A 134 14.31 11.09 5.68
C SER A 134 13.73 9.76 6.14
N GLY A 135 12.52 9.75 6.69
CA GLY A 135 11.95 8.57 7.36
C GLY A 135 12.57 8.26 8.73
N LEU A 136 13.52 9.06 9.20
CA LEU A 136 14.24 8.90 10.45
C LEU A 136 13.57 9.68 11.60
N LEU A 137 14.08 9.52 12.84
CA LEU A 137 13.57 10.28 13.99
C LEU A 137 13.79 11.79 13.76
N PRO A 138 12.81 12.64 14.11
CA PRO A 138 12.91 14.07 13.82
C PRO A 138 13.91 14.76 14.76
N THR A 139 14.59 15.77 14.22
CA THR A 139 15.36 16.76 14.96
C THR A 139 14.53 18.04 15.14
N ASP A 140 15.05 19.00 15.91
CA ASP A 140 14.43 20.33 16.04
C ASP A 140 14.37 21.07 14.69
N ALA A 141 15.36 20.88 13.83
CA ALA A 141 15.37 21.42 12.47
C ALA A 141 14.22 20.90 11.59
N CYS A 142 13.75 19.67 11.83
CA CYS A 142 12.57 19.13 11.14
C CYS A 142 11.27 19.80 11.61
N ARG A 143 11.21 20.21 12.89
CA ARG A 143 10.02 20.86 13.49
C ARG A 143 9.84 22.28 13.03
N HIS A 144 10.94 23.01 12.87
CA HIS A 144 10.96 24.45 12.62
C HIS A 144 11.37 24.83 11.19
N ASP A 145 11.06 23.99 10.20
CA ASP A 145 11.33 24.35 8.79
C ASP A 145 10.46 25.55 8.38
N ALA A 146 11.09 26.71 8.32
CA ALA A 146 10.43 27.99 7.98
C ALA A 146 9.75 28.00 6.59
N ARG A 147 10.11 27.07 5.71
CA ARG A 147 9.54 26.96 4.35
C ARG A 147 8.13 26.37 4.33
N VAL A 148 7.77 25.55 5.32
CA VAL A 148 6.52 24.79 5.31
C VAL A 148 5.69 24.96 6.58
N GLY A 149 6.25 25.51 7.64
CA GLY A 149 5.59 25.72 8.91
C GLY A 149 5.93 24.66 9.96
N GLU A 150 5.53 24.95 11.19
CA GLU A 150 5.82 24.13 12.36
C GLU A 150 5.23 22.72 12.21
N ASP A 151 6.04 21.72 12.54
CA ASP A 151 5.72 20.28 12.48
C ASP A 151 5.22 19.74 11.10
N ALA A 152 5.17 20.56 10.05
CA ALA A 152 4.67 20.14 8.74
C ALA A 152 5.52 19.04 8.06
N ARG A 153 6.76 18.85 8.53
CA ARG A 153 7.65 17.76 8.07
C ARG A 153 7.52 16.48 8.89
N LEU A 154 6.60 16.42 9.84
CA LEU A 154 6.47 15.29 10.73
C LEU A 154 5.24 14.44 10.39
N THR A 155 5.38 13.14 10.56
CA THR A 155 4.26 12.21 10.50
C THR A 155 4.46 11.08 11.51
N THR A 156 3.37 10.48 11.98
CA THR A 156 3.43 9.28 12.82
C THR A 156 3.13 8.06 11.98
N LEU A 157 4.07 7.13 11.94
CA LEU A 157 3.96 5.88 11.22
C LEU A 157 3.96 4.71 12.20
N THR A 158 3.38 3.59 11.75
CA THR A 158 3.39 2.33 12.49
C THR A 158 4.46 1.42 11.91
N PHE A 159 5.28 0.87 12.79
CA PHE A 159 6.37 -0.05 12.46
C PHE A 159 6.16 -1.39 13.14
N VAL A 160 6.71 -2.45 12.57
CA VAL A 160 6.90 -3.71 13.28
C VAL A 160 7.99 -3.49 14.33
N ARG A 161 7.76 -3.92 15.55
CA ARG A 161 8.71 -3.73 16.65
C ARG A 161 10.07 -4.33 16.29
N GLY A 162 11.11 -3.51 16.36
CA GLY A 162 12.48 -3.83 15.98
C GLY A 162 12.88 -3.33 14.59
N ASP A 163 11.92 -2.86 13.78
CA ASP A 163 12.18 -2.24 12.47
C ASP A 163 12.04 -0.70 12.52
N GLU A 164 11.64 -0.13 13.66
CA GLU A 164 11.51 1.32 13.83
C GLU A 164 12.87 2.03 13.72
N PRO A 165 12.92 3.25 13.16
CA PRO A 165 14.16 4.01 13.05
C PRO A 165 14.71 4.36 14.43
N THR A 166 16.03 4.24 14.57
CA THR A 166 16.81 4.60 15.78
C THR A 166 17.71 5.80 15.54
N GLU A 167 17.95 6.16 14.28
CA GLU A 167 18.78 7.28 13.89
C GLU A 167 17.94 8.55 13.70
N PHE A 168 18.56 9.70 13.90
CA PHE A 168 17.93 10.99 13.70
C PHE A 168 18.10 11.50 12.27
N CYS A 169 17.20 12.38 11.84
CA CYS A 169 17.20 12.98 10.53
C CYS A 169 18.52 13.69 10.24
N ASP A 170 19.12 13.39 9.12
CA ASP A 170 20.36 13.96 8.59
C ASP A 170 20.12 14.94 7.42
N VAL A 171 18.87 15.04 6.95
CA VAL A 171 18.45 15.95 5.88
C VAL A 171 18.25 17.37 6.38
N HIS A 172 17.63 17.53 7.56
CA HIS A 172 17.37 18.84 8.16
C HIS A 172 18.41 19.12 9.23
N VAL A 173 19.21 20.15 8.98
CA VAL A 173 20.26 20.61 9.89
C VAL A 173 20.14 22.12 10.08
N ASP A 174 20.30 22.56 11.33
CA ASP A 174 20.40 23.97 11.63
C ASP A 174 21.75 24.53 11.15
N ARG A 175 21.70 25.63 10.42
CA ARG A 175 22.90 26.35 9.97
C ARG A 175 22.89 27.75 10.51
N THR A 176 23.94 28.13 11.21
CA THR A 176 24.16 29.51 11.58
C THR A 176 24.64 30.28 10.36
N VAL A 177 23.90 31.30 9.97
CA VAL A 177 24.25 32.19 8.85
C VAL A 177 24.51 33.59 9.38
N CYS A 178 25.47 34.31 8.77
CA CYS A 178 25.69 35.72 9.04
C CYS A 178 24.68 36.55 8.24
N LEU A 179 23.76 37.21 8.91
CA LEU A 179 22.73 38.03 8.27
C LEU A 179 23.30 39.24 7.49
N ASP A 180 24.50 39.71 7.85
CA ASP A 180 25.18 40.78 7.16
C ASP A 180 26.06 40.31 5.99
N SER A 181 25.98 39.01 5.64
CA SER A 181 26.76 38.47 4.53
C SER A 181 26.15 38.87 3.18
N PRO A 182 26.96 39.53 2.30
CA PRO A 182 26.49 39.87 0.94
C PRO A 182 26.27 38.63 0.04
N LEU A 183 26.62 37.45 0.53
CA LEU A 183 26.44 36.18 -0.18
C LEU A 183 25.04 35.55 0.07
N LEU A 184 24.25 36.09 1.02
CA LEU A 184 22.85 35.70 1.17
C LEU A 184 22.05 36.36 0.05
N ASN A 185 21.51 35.54 -0.84
CA ASN A 185 20.52 36.00 -1.84
C ASN A 185 19.17 36.28 -1.19
N ALA A 186 18.24 36.89 -1.93
CA ALA A 186 16.89 37.22 -1.44
C ALA A 186 16.07 36.02 -0.97
N SER A 187 16.47 34.78 -1.28
CA SER A 187 15.85 33.54 -0.82
C SER A 187 16.49 32.96 0.45
N GLY A 188 17.64 33.56 0.91
CA GLY A 188 18.36 33.09 2.09
C GLY A 188 19.19 31.81 1.86
N GLU A 189 19.47 31.45 0.58
CA GLU A 189 20.31 30.31 0.16
C GLU A 189 21.78 30.72 0.00
#